data_23aefeb1c4055285479d3a91519ba586
#
_entry.id   23aefeb1c4055285479d3a91519ba586
#
_cell.length_a   1.000
_cell.length_b   1.000
_cell.length_c   1.000
_cell.angle_alpha   90.00
_cell.angle_beta   90.00
_cell.angle_gamma   90.00
#
_symmetry.space_group_name_H-M   'P 1'
#
loop_
_entity.id
_entity.type
_entity.pdbx_description
1 polymer ?
#
loop_
_entity_poly.entity_id
_entity_poly.type
_entity_poly.pdbx_seq_one_letter_code
_entity_poly.pdbx_strand_id
1 'polypeptide(L)'
;VWWEATAFTSVFLILASKTQRSYKSAFRYILIQVGSGMFLLAGAILLMSETGNAEFRSFDINSQYGQLIFIAFGIKAAFPLLNGWLQDSYPEASEIGTVALSTFTTKLAIFCFAKSFAGTEILIIIGAIMTFYPIFFAVIENDLRRVLTYSLNNQLGFMIVAIGIGTELAINGAVAHAFAHILYK
;
A
#
# COMPACT_ATOMS: atom_id res chain seq x y z
N VAL A 1 16.09 -3.15 -1.29
CA VAL A 1 16.45 -2.90 -2.70
C VAL A 1 15.22 -3.01 -3.61
N TRP A 2 14.54 -4.17 -3.67
CA TRP A 2 13.39 -4.37 -4.58
C TRP A 2 12.21 -3.44 -4.28
N TRP A 3 11.99 -3.07 -3.02
CA TRP A 3 10.95 -2.12 -2.61
C TRP A 3 11.12 -0.75 -3.27
N GLU A 4 12.35 -0.24 -3.31
CA GLU A 4 12.69 1.02 -3.96
C GLU A 4 12.71 0.90 -5.48
N ALA A 5 13.23 -0.22 -6.01
CA ALA A 5 13.23 -0.46 -7.45
C ALA A 5 11.81 -0.41 -8.03
N THR A 6 10.82 -0.98 -7.33
CA THR A 6 9.41 -0.88 -7.75
C THR A 6 8.88 0.55 -7.70
N ALA A 7 9.29 1.37 -6.74
CA ALA A 7 8.89 2.77 -6.66
C ALA A 7 9.47 3.58 -7.83
N PHE A 8 10.76 3.43 -8.13
CA PHE A 8 11.40 4.13 -9.24
C PHE A 8 10.84 3.71 -10.60
N THR A 9 10.65 2.42 -10.84
CA THR A 9 10.10 1.95 -12.12
C THR A 9 8.66 2.40 -12.32
N SER A 10 7.86 2.43 -11.27
CA SER A 10 6.44 2.82 -11.33
C SER A 10 6.23 4.31 -11.63
N VAL A 11 7.17 5.19 -11.27
CA VAL A 11 7.10 6.62 -11.61
C VAL A 11 7.03 6.85 -13.12
N PHE A 12 7.75 6.06 -13.91
CA PHE A 12 7.73 6.20 -15.37
C PHE A 12 6.34 5.90 -15.96
N LEU A 13 5.54 5.05 -15.32
CA LEU A 13 4.16 4.78 -15.74
C LEU A 13 3.25 6.00 -15.54
N ILE A 14 3.50 6.82 -14.50
CA ILE A 14 2.79 8.06 -14.26
C ILE A 14 3.25 9.13 -15.27
N LEU A 15 4.57 9.24 -15.48
CA LEU A 15 5.17 10.19 -16.42
C LEU A 15 4.80 9.91 -17.87
N ALA A 16 4.43 8.68 -18.21
CA ALA A 16 4.06 8.27 -19.58
C ALA A 16 2.88 9.06 -20.14
N SER A 17 2.01 9.62 -19.29
CA SER A 17 0.88 10.47 -19.70
C SER A 17 1.31 11.84 -20.22
N LYS A 18 2.53 12.31 -19.94
CA LYS A 18 3.12 13.57 -20.41
C LYS A 18 2.29 14.83 -20.15
N THR A 19 1.41 14.84 -19.15
CA THR A 19 0.61 16.00 -18.75
C THR A 19 1.28 16.78 -17.64
N GLN A 20 1.00 18.07 -17.50
CA GLN A 20 1.48 18.88 -16.37
C GLN A 20 1.03 18.33 -15.02
N ARG A 21 -0.17 17.72 -14.97
CA ARG A 21 -0.69 17.07 -13.77
C ARG A 21 0.10 15.81 -13.45
N SER A 22 0.40 14.97 -14.45
CA SER A 22 1.18 13.76 -14.25
C SER A 22 2.59 14.04 -13.72
N TYR A 23 3.25 15.12 -14.15
CA TYR A 23 4.55 15.52 -13.61
C TYR A 23 4.49 15.88 -12.12
N LYS A 24 3.48 16.69 -11.72
CA LYS A 24 3.30 17.06 -10.31
C LYS A 24 2.96 15.83 -9.44
N SER A 25 2.09 14.97 -9.93
CA SER A 25 1.69 13.74 -9.26
C SER A 25 2.85 12.75 -9.15
N ALA A 26 3.64 12.58 -10.19
CA ALA A 26 4.83 11.74 -10.19
C ALA A 26 5.87 12.22 -9.16
N PHE A 27 6.08 13.53 -9.04
CA PHE A 27 6.99 14.10 -8.05
C PHE A 27 6.52 13.83 -6.61
N ARG A 28 5.23 14.03 -6.32
CA ARG A 28 4.66 13.69 -5.00
C ARG A 28 4.74 12.20 -4.71
N TYR A 29 4.43 11.39 -5.72
CA TYR A 29 4.50 9.94 -5.63
C TYR A 29 5.89 9.48 -5.23
N ILE A 30 6.95 9.92 -5.94
CA ILE A 30 8.31 9.49 -5.66
C ILE A 30 8.77 9.92 -4.26
N LEU A 31 8.44 11.16 -3.83
CA LEU A 31 8.78 11.64 -2.49
C LEU A 31 8.18 10.75 -1.40
N ILE A 32 6.91 10.40 -1.52
CA ILE A 32 6.22 9.57 -0.52
C ILE A 32 6.75 8.14 -0.55
N GLN A 33 7.00 7.59 -1.74
CA GLN A 33 7.50 6.22 -1.88
C GLN A 33 8.94 6.09 -1.38
N VAL A 34 9.81 7.06 -1.67
CA VAL A 34 11.18 7.11 -1.12
C VAL A 34 11.13 7.28 0.40
N GLY A 35 10.24 8.14 0.91
CA GLY A 35 9.99 8.25 2.35
C GLY A 35 9.62 6.90 3.00
N SER A 36 8.72 6.14 2.36
CA SER A 36 8.39 4.78 2.79
C SER A 36 9.63 3.87 2.83
N GLY A 37 10.48 3.95 1.82
CA GLY A 37 11.72 3.18 1.76
C GLY A 37 12.74 3.57 2.83
N MET A 38 12.82 4.86 3.17
CA MET A 38 13.68 5.32 4.27
C MET A 38 13.23 4.74 5.62
N PHE A 39 11.91 4.72 5.90
CA PHE A 39 11.38 4.05 7.09
C PHE A 39 11.67 2.56 7.10
N LEU A 40 11.51 1.89 5.95
CA LEU A 40 11.82 0.47 5.82
C LEU A 40 13.31 0.18 6.06
N LEU A 41 14.19 1.00 5.50
CA LEU A 41 15.64 0.85 5.65
C LEU A 41 16.04 1.08 7.11
N ALA A 42 15.54 2.12 7.75
CA ALA A 42 15.79 2.41 9.16
C ALA A 42 15.32 1.25 10.06
N GLY A 43 14.11 0.72 9.82
CA GLY A 43 13.59 -0.45 10.52
C GLY A 43 14.45 -1.70 10.31
N ALA A 44 14.92 -1.94 9.09
CA ALA A 44 15.81 -3.08 8.79
C ALA A 44 17.18 -2.96 9.47
N ILE A 45 17.75 -1.75 9.54
CA ILE A 45 19.02 -1.50 10.24
C ILE A 45 18.86 -1.76 11.75
N LEU A 46 17.77 -1.25 12.35
CA LEU A 46 17.47 -1.49 13.76
C LEU A 46 17.24 -2.98 14.04
N LEU A 47 16.45 -3.66 13.19
CA LEU A 47 16.24 -5.11 13.30
C LEU A 47 17.57 -5.85 13.30
N MET A 48 18.47 -5.51 12.37
CA MET A 48 19.79 -6.13 12.28
C MET A 48 20.67 -5.83 13.50
N SER A 49 20.60 -4.61 14.04
CA SER A 49 21.38 -4.23 15.21
C SER A 49 20.89 -4.91 16.49
N GLU A 50 19.59 -5.15 16.64
CA GLU A 50 19.01 -5.74 17.84
C GLU A 50 19.01 -7.28 17.81
N THR A 51 18.76 -7.87 16.63
CA THR A 51 18.58 -9.33 16.50
C THR A 51 19.73 -10.06 15.82
N GLY A 52 20.66 -9.31 15.21
CA GLY A 52 21.76 -9.89 14.43
C GLY A 52 21.34 -10.53 13.11
N ASN A 53 20.04 -10.48 12.77
CA ASN A 53 19.48 -11.10 11.58
C ASN A 53 18.45 -10.17 10.91
N ALA A 54 18.54 -10.01 9.59
CA ALA A 54 17.60 -9.22 8.79
C ALA A 54 16.57 -10.10 8.04
N GLU A 55 16.27 -11.29 8.56
CA GLU A 55 15.31 -12.19 7.95
C GLU A 55 13.89 -11.62 7.96
N PHE A 56 13.20 -11.74 6.85
CA PHE A 56 11.81 -11.30 6.69
C PHE A 56 10.85 -12.32 7.33
N ARG A 57 10.42 -12.03 8.54
CA ARG A 57 9.57 -12.87 9.39
C ARG A 57 8.44 -12.05 10.02
N SER A 58 7.70 -12.64 10.94
CA SER A 58 6.77 -11.90 11.79
C SER A 58 7.53 -10.93 12.70
N PHE A 59 7.08 -9.67 12.77
CA PHE A 59 7.67 -8.61 13.58
C PHE A 59 6.72 -8.23 14.72
N ASP A 60 7.30 -7.92 15.89
CA ASP A 60 6.55 -7.35 16.99
C ASP A 60 6.32 -5.86 16.75
N ILE A 61 5.05 -5.45 16.69
CA ILE A 61 4.67 -4.05 16.52
C ILE A 61 5.10 -3.15 17.68
N ASN A 62 5.33 -3.70 18.87
CA ASN A 62 5.77 -2.94 20.02
C ASN A 62 7.27 -2.61 19.97
N SER A 63 8.06 -3.28 19.14
CA SER A 63 9.47 -2.97 18.93
C SER A 63 9.64 -1.72 18.06
N GLN A 64 10.73 -0.98 18.25
CA GLN A 64 11.02 0.22 17.45
C GLN A 64 11.18 -0.12 15.97
N TYR A 65 11.91 -1.20 15.66
CA TYR A 65 12.05 -1.65 14.26
C TYR A 65 10.70 -2.08 13.65
N GLY A 66 9.84 -2.75 14.44
CA GLY A 66 8.52 -3.17 13.99
C GLY A 66 7.62 -1.98 13.63
N GLN A 67 7.63 -0.92 14.44
CA GLN A 67 6.88 0.30 14.19
C GLN A 67 7.33 1.00 12.90
N LEU A 68 8.64 1.10 12.65
CA LEU A 68 9.17 1.72 11.45
C LEU A 68 8.81 0.91 10.19
N ILE A 69 8.92 -0.41 10.24
CA ILE A 69 8.54 -1.30 9.16
C ILE A 69 7.02 -1.24 8.92
N PHE A 70 6.22 -1.20 9.98
CA PHE A 70 4.77 -1.07 9.91
C PHE A 70 4.33 0.22 9.21
N ILE A 71 4.95 1.36 9.56
CA ILE A 71 4.70 2.64 8.90
C ILE A 71 5.10 2.59 7.43
N ALA A 72 6.25 2.01 7.11
CA ALA A 72 6.72 1.86 5.75
C ALA A 72 5.72 1.08 4.87
N PHE A 73 5.23 -0.04 5.38
CA PHE A 73 4.22 -0.82 4.68
C PHE A 73 2.87 -0.10 4.61
N GLY A 74 2.48 0.62 5.68
CA GLY A 74 1.26 1.41 5.74
C GLY A 74 1.22 2.55 4.71
N ILE A 75 2.32 3.25 4.49
CA ILE A 75 2.43 4.28 3.44
C ILE A 75 2.14 3.65 2.07
N LYS A 76 2.75 2.51 1.76
CA LYS A 76 2.58 1.83 0.48
C LYS A 76 1.22 1.13 0.34
N ALA A 77 0.61 0.71 1.45
CA ALA A 77 -0.76 0.19 1.49
C ALA A 77 -1.82 1.31 1.42
N ALA A 78 -1.40 2.57 1.41
CA ALA A 78 -2.28 3.75 1.41
C ALA A 78 -3.20 3.81 2.65
N PHE A 79 -2.62 3.72 3.85
CA PHE A 79 -3.32 3.87 5.11
C PHE A 79 -4.05 5.22 5.20
N PRO A 80 -5.08 5.35 6.04
CA PRO A 80 -5.78 6.60 6.25
C PRO A 80 -4.80 7.74 6.55
N LEU A 81 -5.05 8.92 6.00
CA LEU A 81 -4.19 10.10 6.01
C LEU A 81 -2.91 9.98 5.14
N LEU A 82 -2.45 8.79 4.82
CA LEU A 82 -1.27 8.54 3.98
C LEU A 82 -1.65 8.12 2.54
N ASN A 83 -2.93 8.10 2.22
CA ASN A 83 -3.46 7.62 0.94
C ASN A 83 -3.53 8.68 -0.18
N GLY A 84 -3.21 9.94 0.10
CA GLY A 84 -3.32 11.03 -0.87
C GLY A 84 -2.51 10.80 -2.15
N TRP A 85 -1.35 10.17 -2.05
CA TRP A 85 -0.53 9.83 -3.20
C TRP A 85 -1.23 8.89 -4.19
N LEU A 86 -2.08 8.01 -3.68
CA LEU A 86 -2.82 7.04 -4.50
C LEU A 86 -3.87 7.74 -5.36
N GLN A 87 -4.68 8.63 -4.75
CA GLN A 87 -5.72 9.39 -5.43
C GLN A 87 -5.16 10.44 -6.40
N ASP A 88 -3.96 10.97 -6.12
CA ASP A 88 -3.32 11.95 -6.98
C ASP A 88 -2.61 11.30 -8.18
N SER A 89 -2.04 10.11 -8.01
CA SER A 89 -1.11 9.54 -8.99
C SER A 89 -1.75 8.55 -9.95
N TYR A 90 -2.65 7.70 -9.49
CA TYR A 90 -3.22 6.65 -10.33
C TYR A 90 -4.12 7.17 -11.44
N PRO A 91 -4.99 8.18 -11.21
CA PRO A 91 -5.79 8.76 -12.28
C PRO A 91 -4.97 9.46 -13.36
N GLU A 92 -3.80 9.98 -12.99
CA GLU A 92 -2.91 10.72 -13.89
C GLU A 92 -1.91 9.82 -14.65
N ALA A 93 -1.83 8.52 -14.31
CA ALA A 93 -1.03 7.56 -15.04
C ALA A 93 -1.66 7.21 -16.41
N SER A 94 -0.87 6.66 -17.33
CA SER A 94 -1.41 6.08 -18.56
C SER A 94 -2.40 4.94 -18.24
N GLU A 95 -3.27 4.57 -19.18
CA GLU A 95 -4.27 3.52 -18.95
C GLU A 95 -3.61 2.20 -18.52
N ILE A 96 -2.63 1.74 -19.27
CA ILE A 96 -1.84 0.54 -18.96
C ILE A 96 -1.05 0.75 -17.66
N GLY A 97 -0.53 1.97 -17.45
CA GLY A 97 0.18 2.35 -16.23
C GLY A 97 -0.69 2.23 -15.00
N THR A 98 -1.94 2.69 -15.04
CA THR A 98 -2.89 2.58 -13.92
C THR A 98 -3.17 1.12 -13.57
N VAL A 99 -3.36 0.26 -14.59
CA VAL A 99 -3.55 -1.19 -14.40
C VAL A 99 -2.33 -1.80 -13.72
N ALA A 100 -1.13 -1.54 -14.21
CA ALA A 100 0.11 -2.06 -13.64
C ALA A 100 0.33 -1.58 -12.19
N LEU A 101 0.12 -0.29 -11.91
CA LEU A 101 0.23 0.29 -10.58
C LEU A 101 -0.78 -0.33 -9.60
N SER A 102 -2.03 -0.50 -10.02
CA SER A 102 -3.08 -1.10 -9.20
C SER A 102 -2.83 -2.58 -8.90
N THR A 103 -2.22 -3.29 -9.85
CA THR A 103 -1.93 -4.72 -9.74
C THR A 103 -0.78 -5.00 -8.78
N PHE A 104 0.35 -4.31 -8.92
CA PHE A 104 1.58 -4.70 -8.23
C PHE A 104 1.86 -3.87 -6.97
N THR A 105 1.77 -2.54 -7.04
CA THR A 105 2.32 -1.66 -6.00
C THR A 105 1.66 -1.87 -4.64
N THR A 106 0.34 -1.82 -4.57
CA THR A 106 -0.39 -1.95 -3.31
C THR A 106 -0.48 -3.39 -2.81
N LYS A 107 -0.53 -4.39 -3.71
CA LYS A 107 -0.60 -5.81 -3.34
C LYS A 107 0.72 -6.30 -2.73
N LEU A 108 1.84 -5.72 -3.14
CA LEU A 108 3.12 -5.99 -2.49
C LEU A 108 3.07 -5.62 -1.00
N ALA A 109 2.48 -4.46 -0.66
CA ALA A 109 2.31 -4.06 0.74
C ALA A 109 1.36 -5.01 1.50
N ILE A 110 0.25 -5.44 0.87
CA ILE A 110 -0.67 -6.43 1.46
C ILE A 110 0.06 -7.75 1.75
N PHE A 111 0.86 -8.24 0.81
CA PHE A 111 1.68 -9.44 1.01
C PHE A 111 2.65 -9.27 2.19
N CYS A 112 3.32 -8.12 2.27
CA CYS A 112 4.23 -7.83 3.38
C CYS A 112 3.50 -7.83 4.74
N PHE A 113 2.31 -7.20 4.83
CA PHE A 113 1.50 -7.23 6.05
C PHE A 113 1.05 -8.64 6.41
N ALA A 114 0.59 -9.43 5.45
CA ALA A 114 0.15 -10.81 5.69
C ALA A 114 1.27 -11.68 6.25
N LYS A 115 2.52 -11.45 5.81
CA LYS A 115 3.67 -12.21 6.28
C LYS A 115 4.23 -11.71 7.62
N SER A 116 4.19 -10.39 7.86
CA SER A 116 4.93 -9.78 8.98
C SER A 116 4.07 -9.37 10.17
N PHE A 117 2.80 -9.02 9.96
CA PHE A 117 1.92 -8.43 10.97
C PHE A 117 0.54 -9.11 11.03
N ALA A 118 0.45 -10.39 10.61
CA ALA A 118 -0.78 -11.16 10.75
C ALA A 118 -1.22 -11.25 12.22
N GLY A 119 -2.51 -11.01 12.50
CA GLY A 119 -3.05 -11.04 13.86
C GLY A 119 -2.82 -9.77 14.68
N THR A 120 -2.35 -8.69 14.05
CA THR A 120 -2.15 -7.42 14.74
C THR A 120 -3.47 -6.65 14.78
N GLU A 121 -4.12 -6.52 15.95
CA GLU A 121 -5.46 -5.96 16.13
C GLU A 121 -5.65 -4.54 15.56
N ILE A 122 -4.63 -3.69 15.65
CA ILE A 122 -4.70 -2.33 15.12
C ILE A 122 -5.00 -2.30 13.61
N LEU A 123 -4.62 -3.34 12.86
CA LEU A 123 -4.93 -3.46 11.42
C LEU A 123 -6.44 -3.59 11.17
N ILE A 124 -7.21 -4.15 12.12
CA ILE A 124 -8.68 -4.24 12.00
C ILE A 124 -9.28 -2.84 11.98
N ILE A 125 -8.84 -1.98 12.91
CA ILE A 125 -9.32 -0.60 13.00
C ILE A 125 -8.91 0.21 11.77
N ILE A 126 -7.62 0.14 11.40
CA ILE A 126 -7.08 0.83 10.23
C ILE A 126 -7.81 0.38 8.96
N GLY A 127 -7.97 -0.93 8.77
CA GLY A 127 -8.65 -1.49 7.61
C GLY A 127 -10.14 -1.13 7.56
N ALA A 128 -10.83 -1.07 8.70
CA ALA A 128 -12.21 -0.58 8.79
C ALA A 128 -12.31 0.88 8.32
N ILE A 129 -11.42 1.76 8.78
CA ILE A 129 -11.38 3.16 8.32
C ILE A 129 -11.09 3.22 6.82
N MET A 130 -10.14 2.42 6.31
CA MET A 130 -9.82 2.32 4.89
C MET A 130 -11.00 1.85 4.04
N THR A 131 -11.91 1.07 4.63
CA THR A 131 -13.10 0.59 3.95
C THR A 131 -14.17 1.69 3.88
N PHE A 132 -14.44 2.38 4.98
CA PHE A 132 -15.50 3.38 5.04
C PHE A 132 -15.14 4.71 4.39
N TYR A 133 -13.99 5.26 4.72
CA TYR A 133 -13.58 6.60 4.29
C TYR A 133 -13.61 6.80 2.76
N PRO A 134 -13.02 5.91 1.92
CA PRO A 134 -12.97 6.13 0.49
C PRO A 134 -14.33 6.03 -0.21
N ILE A 135 -15.30 5.29 0.36
CA ILE A 135 -16.62 5.15 -0.25
C ILE A 135 -17.34 6.50 -0.31
N PHE A 136 -17.28 7.31 0.76
CA PHE A 136 -17.91 8.62 0.77
C PHE A 136 -17.35 9.51 -0.36
N PHE A 137 -16.04 9.48 -0.58
CA PHE A 137 -15.42 10.24 -1.66
C PHE A 137 -15.75 9.67 -3.03
N ALA A 138 -15.82 8.36 -3.17
CA ALA A 138 -16.19 7.70 -4.41
C ALA A 138 -17.60 8.07 -4.89
N VAL A 139 -18.55 8.27 -3.96
CA VAL A 139 -19.95 8.63 -4.28
C VAL A 139 -20.07 10.06 -4.80
N ILE A 140 -19.26 10.99 -4.30
CA ILE A 140 -19.32 12.41 -4.70
C ILE A 140 -18.37 12.75 -5.85
N GLU A 141 -17.49 11.83 -6.24
CA GLU A 141 -16.50 12.04 -7.29
C GLU A 141 -17.15 11.87 -8.69
N ASN A 142 -16.79 12.75 -9.62
CA ASN A 142 -17.29 12.72 -11.00
C ASN A 142 -16.30 12.09 -11.99
N ASP A 143 -15.02 11.94 -11.60
CA ASP A 143 -14.00 11.34 -12.45
C ASP A 143 -13.96 9.83 -12.20
N LEU A 144 -14.29 9.03 -13.22
CA LEU A 144 -14.30 7.56 -13.13
C LEU A 144 -12.95 6.98 -12.70
N ARG A 145 -11.83 7.55 -13.11
CA ARG A 145 -10.51 7.08 -12.70
C ARG A 145 -10.27 7.30 -11.21
N ARG A 146 -10.74 8.44 -10.67
CA ARG A 146 -10.69 8.70 -9.23
C ARG A 146 -11.64 7.81 -8.45
N VAL A 147 -12.86 7.59 -8.95
CA VAL A 147 -13.80 6.61 -8.36
C VAL A 147 -13.16 5.24 -8.25
N LEU A 148 -12.49 4.77 -9.33
CA LEU A 148 -11.78 3.49 -9.32
C LEU A 148 -10.64 3.47 -8.30
N THR A 149 -9.95 4.58 -8.09
CA THR A 149 -8.87 4.70 -7.13
C THR A 149 -9.39 4.67 -5.69
N TYR A 150 -10.49 5.34 -5.38
CA TYR A 150 -11.16 5.23 -4.08
C TYR A 150 -11.67 3.80 -3.84
N SER A 151 -12.28 3.19 -4.85
CA SER A 151 -12.69 1.78 -4.80
C SER A 151 -11.52 0.84 -4.53
N LEU A 152 -10.34 1.11 -5.10
CA LEU A 152 -9.12 0.34 -4.83
C LEU A 152 -8.73 0.43 -3.36
N ASN A 153 -8.72 1.63 -2.78
CA ASN A 153 -8.38 1.82 -1.36
C ASN A 153 -9.38 1.13 -0.44
N ASN A 154 -10.68 1.16 -0.77
CA ASN A 154 -11.70 0.41 -0.06
C ASN A 154 -11.43 -1.10 -0.06
N GLN A 155 -11.09 -1.67 -1.21
CA GLN A 155 -10.78 -3.11 -1.32
C GLN A 155 -9.50 -3.50 -0.54
N LEU A 156 -8.49 -2.62 -0.51
CA LEU A 156 -7.32 -2.82 0.34
C LEU A 156 -7.71 -2.86 1.82
N GLY A 157 -8.69 -2.04 2.24
CA GLY A 157 -9.22 -2.05 3.60
C GLY A 157 -9.74 -3.43 4.02
N PHE A 158 -10.53 -4.11 3.18
CA PHE A 158 -10.99 -5.47 3.46
C PHE A 158 -9.84 -6.46 3.64
N MET A 159 -8.81 -6.37 2.78
CA MET A 159 -7.64 -7.24 2.89
C MET A 159 -6.87 -6.99 4.20
N ILE A 160 -6.72 -5.73 4.60
CA ILE A 160 -6.05 -5.33 5.84
C ILE A 160 -6.83 -5.80 7.07
N VAL A 161 -8.17 -5.69 7.09
CA VAL A 161 -9.00 -6.24 8.16
C VAL A 161 -8.79 -7.75 8.31
N ALA A 162 -8.83 -8.47 7.20
CA ALA A 162 -8.65 -9.93 7.21
C ALA A 162 -7.26 -10.33 7.73
N ILE A 163 -6.21 -9.58 7.39
CA ILE A 163 -4.85 -9.79 7.93
C ILE A 163 -4.82 -9.49 9.43
N GLY A 164 -5.51 -8.43 9.88
CA GLY A 164 -5.61 -8.06 11.29
C GLY A 164 -6.29 -9.13 12.15
N ILE A 165 -7.29 -9.85 11.61
CA ILE A 165 -7.93 -11.00 12.27
C ILE A 165 -6.94 -12.13 12.50
N GLY A 166 -6.01 -12.36 11.59
CA GLY A 166 -4.87 -13.25 11.75
C GLY A 166 -5.19 -14.75 11.73
N THR A 167 -6.44 -15.18 11.57
CA THR A 167 -6.75 -16.60 11.41
C THR A 167 -6.30 -17.09 10.04
N GLU A 168 -5.95 -18.37 9.93
CA GLU A 168 -5.54 -18.98 8.66
C GLU A 168 -6.58 -18.75 7.56
N LEU A 169 -7.86 -18.92 7.90
CA LEU A 169 -8.97 -18.69 6.96
C LEU A 169 -9.03 -17.22 6.51
N ALA A 170 -8.85 -16.28 7.42
CA ALA A 170 -8.88 -14.85 7.10
C ALA A 170 -7.69 -14.44 6.20
N ILE A 171 -6.50 -14.94 6.48
CA ILE A 171 -5.30 -14.69 5.67
C ILE A 171 -5.47 -15.28 4.26
N ASN A 172 -5.94 -16.53 4.16
CA ASN A 172 -6.24 -17.16 2.89
C ASN A 172 -7.33 -16.39 2.11
N GLY A 173 -8.34 -15.88 2.81
CA GLY A 173 -9.35 -15.00 2.25
C GLY A 173 -8.75 -13.68 1.72
N ALA A 174 -7.84 -13.05 2.46
CA ALA A 174 -7.16 -11.82 2.02
C ALA A 174 -6.33 -12.05 0.75
N VAL A 175 -5.60 -13.18 0.68
CA VAL A 175 -4.79 -13.55 -0.50
C VAL A 175 -5.69 -13.85 -1.70
N ALA A 176 -6.76 -14.63 -1.52
CA ALA A 176 -7.73 -14.92 -2.57
C ALA A 176 -8.40 -13.64 -3.08
N HIS A 177 -8.78 -12.72 -2.16
CA HIS A 177 -9.33 -11.42 -2.52
C HIS A 177 -8.31 -10.58 -3.30
N ALA A 178 -7.05 -10.53 -2.88
CA ALA A 178 -6.00 -9.81 -3.59
C ALA A 178 -5.84 -10.33 -5.02
N PHE A 179 -5.83 -11.65 -5.20
CA PHE A 179 -5.75 -12.29 -6.52
C PHE A 179 -6.97 -11.97 -7.39
N ALA A 180 -8.18 -12.18 -6.86
CA ALA A 180 -9.41 -11.85 -7.57
C ALA A 180 -9.47 -10.37 -7.97
N HIS A 181 -9.06 -9.48 -7.05
CA HIS A 181 -9.03 -8.04 -7.29
C HIS A 181 -8.08 -7.64 -8.44
N ILE A 182 -6.96 -8.33 -8.60
CA ILE A 182 -6.05 -8.12 -9.74
C ILE A 182 -6.73 -8.45 -11.07
N LEU A 183 -7.57 -9.50 -11.09
CA LEU A 183 -8.22 -9.97 -12.32
C LEU A 183 -9.39 -9.08 -12.76
N TYR A 184 -10.19 -8.57 -11.82
CA TYR A 184 -11.39 -7.79 -12.18
C TYR A 184 -11.17 -6.28 -12.19
N LYS A 185 -10.03 -5.78 -11.74
CA LYS A 185 -9.70 -4.34 -11.67
C LYS A 185 -8.84 -3.87 -12.84
#